data_7211a03752a77f1d2aa5f06f9109505c
#
_entry.id   7211a03752a77f1d2aa5f06f9109505c
#
_cell.length_a   1.000
_cell.length_b   1.000
_cell.length_c   1.000
_cell.angle_alpha   90.00
_cell.angle_beta   90.00
_cell.angle_gamma   90.00
#
_symmetry.space_group_name_H-M   'P 1'
#
loop_
_entity.id
_entity.type
_entity.pdbx_description
1 polymer ?
#
loop_
_entity_poly.entity_id
_entity_poly.type
_entity_poly.pdbx_seq_one_letter_code
_entity_poly.pdbx_strand_id
1 'polypeptide(L)'
;MNSRDEQSELQIPADLVQELQDEVDRPLRVMVVCGTQNRTLLKYGLDEVLPDKLDVVSGPGCSVCVMPAGHIDAFIKIGLQPDVVTATCEDLLRVSGSRDSLESIRHKGAQVEVVDSPMEAL
;
A
#
# COMPACT_ATOMS: atom_id res chain seq x y z
N MET A 1 30.98 8.61 2.27
CA MET A 1 30.04 9.55 1.64
C MET A 1 28.70 9.34 2.31
N ASN A 2 28.26 10.34 3.07
CA ASN A 2 27.13 10.28 4.00
C ASN A 2 25.78 10.32 3.25
N SER A 3 25.03 9.24 3.33
CA SER A 3 23.63 9.14 2.85
C SER A 3 22.63 9.49 3.97
N ARG A 4 22.87 10.58 4.70
CA ARG A 4 22.02 10.96 5.84
C ARG A 4 21.29 12.30 5.68
N ASP A 5 21.31 12.94 4.52
CA ASP A 5 20.84 14.31 4.36
C ASP A 5 19.71 14.46 3.33
N GLU A 6 18.73 13.55 3.32
CA GLU A 6 17.44 13.79 2.67
C GLU A 6 16.28 13.40 3.59
N GLN A 7 16.36 13.82 4.84
CA GLN A 7 15.18 14.02 5.66
C GLN A 7 14.62 15.38 5.28
N SER A 8 13.84 15.43 4.21
CA SER A 8 12.91 16.55 4.02
C SER A 8 11.97 16.51 5.23
N GLU A 9 12.22 17.38 6.21
CA GLU A 9 11.31 17.59 7.31
C GLU A 9 9.96 17.99 6.69
N LEU A 10 8.98 17.13 6.83
CA LEU A 10 7.62 17.48 6.47
C LEU A 10 7.18 18.57 7.46
N GLN A 11 7.24 19.83 7.03
CA GLN A 11 6.73 20.93 7.83
C GLN A 11 5.21 20.91 7.76
N ILE A 12 4.60 20.39 8.82
CA ILE A 12 3.15 20.45 8.96
C ILE A 12 2.79 21.89 9.35
N PRO A 13 1.92 22.58 8.61
CA PRO A 13 1.49 23.91 8.98
C PRO A 13 0.82 23.91 10.37
N ALA A 14 1.27 24.80 11.26
CA ALA A 14 0.77 24.85 12.63
C ALA A 14 -0.72 25.21 12.72
N ASP A 15 -1.21 25.99 11.76
CA ASP A 15 -2.62 26.33 11.61
C ASP A 15 -3.48 25.10 11.29
N LEU A 16 -3.01 24.19 10.46
CA LEU A 16 -3.70 22.95 10.16
C LEU A 16 -3.80 22.02 11.38
N VAL A 17 -2.73 21.94 12.18
CA VAL A 17 -2.73 21.17 13.43
C VAL A 17 -3.72 21.77 14.42
N GLN A 18 -3.75 23.11 14.56
CA GLN A 18 -4.68 23.78 15.43
C GLN A 18 -6.13 23.60 14.99
N GLU A 19 -6.40 23.74 13.69
CA GLU A 19 -7.74 23.51 13.12
C GLU A 19 -8.21 22.07 13.41
N LEU A 20 -7.33 21.08 13.24
CA LEU A 20 -7.66 19.69 13.55
C LEU A 20 -7.95 19.47 15.04
N GLN A 21 -7.18 20.13 15.93
CA GLN A 21 -7.40 20.06 17.38
C GLN A 21 -8.75 20.67 17.76
N ASP A 22 -9.17 21.75 17.11
CA ASP A 22 -10.45 22.43 17.37
C ASP A 22 -11.66 21.64 16.83
N GLU A 23 -11.48 20.96 15.69
CA GLU A 23 -12.55 20.17 15.06
C GLU A 23 -12.79 18.82 15.75
N VAL A 24 -11.77 18.23 16.39
CA VAL A 24 -11.93 16.95 17.09
C VAL A 24 -12.46 17.17 18.49
N ASP A 25 -13.76 17.35 18.62
CA ASP A 25 -14.47 17.66 19.87
C ASP A 25 -14.73 16.42 20.76
N ARG A 26 -14.71 15.22 20.20
CA ARG A 26 -15.02 13.94 20.87
C ARG A 26 -13.97 12.86 20.55
N PRO A 27 -13.86 11.81 21.38
CA PRO A 27 -13.00 10.67 21.06
C PRO A 27 -13.37 10.01 19.74
N LEU A 28 -12.42 9.94 18.81
CA LEU A 28 -12.58 9.31 17.51
C LEU A 28 -11.50 8.25 17.34
N ARG A 29 -11.86 7.13 16.72
CA ARG A 29 -10.91 6.12 16.28
C ARG A 29 -10.94 6.00 14.77
N VAL A 30 -9.79 6.18 14.13
CA VAL A 30 -9.62 6.14 12.68
C VAL A 30 -8.65 5.02 12.32
N MET A 31 -9.04 4.15 11.41
CA MET A 31 -8.16 3.11 10.89
C MET A 31 -7.54 3.55 9.57
N VAL A 32 -6.21 3.58 9.51
CA VAL A 32 -5.46 3.80 8.27
C VAL A 32 -5.27 2.47 7.57
N VAL A 33 -6.08 2.21 6.55
CA VAL A 33 -6.09 0.92 5.82
C VAL A 33 -4.97 0.79 4.78
N CYS A 34 -4.29 1.87 4.44
CA CYS A 34 -3.19 1.88 3.48
C CYS A 34 -1.83 1.74 4.17
N GLY A 35 -1.06 0.71 3.83
CA GLY A 35 0.27 0.48 4.40
C GLY A 35 1.26 1.62 4.11
N THR A 36 1.19 2.24 2.93
CA THR A 36 2.04 3.39 2.58
C THR A 36 1.71 4.61 3.43
N GLN A 37 0.42 4.92 3.61
CA GLN A 37 -0.01 6.04 4.46
C GLN A 37 0.40 5.82 5.91
N ASN A 38 0.21 4.60 6.43
CA ASN A 38 0.61 4.25 7.79
C ASN A 38 2.12 4.42 8.00
N ARG A 39 2.93 3.96 7.04
CA ARG A 39 4.38 4.18 7.06
C ARG A 39 4.75 5.67 7.03
N THR A 40 4.01 6.49 6.28
CA THR A 40 4.22 7.93 6.21
C THR A 40 3.91 8.59 7.55
N LEU A 41 2.81 8.24 8.20
CA LEU A 41 2.48 8.72 9.54
C LEU A 41 3.63 8.49 10.51
N LEU A 42 4.11 7.25 10.60
CA LEU A 42 5.20 6.88 11.52
C LEU A 42 6.54 7.53 11.14
N LYS A 43 6.84 7.61 9.83
CA LYS A 43 8.11 8.19 9.35
C LYS A 43 8.28 9.66 9.73
N TYR A 44 7.20 10.41 9.70
CA TYR A 44 7.20 11.85 9.95
C TYR A 44 6.70 12.23 11.34
N GLY A 45 6.44 11.25 12.21
CA GLY A 45 5.97 11.50 13.57
C GLY A 45 4.62 12.22 13.62
N LEU A 46 3.75 11.99 12.62
CA LEU A 46 2.45 12.66 12.54
C LEU A 46 1.53 12.26 13.69
N ASP A 47 1.69 11.07 14.22
CA ASP A 47 1.01 10.55 15.39
C ASP A 47 1.27 11.38 16.66
N GLU A 48 2.43 12.02 16.76
CA GLU A 48 2.79 12.87 17.91
C GLU A 48 2.12 14.26 17.90
N VAL A 49 1.66 14.70 16.72
CA VAL A 49 1.03 16.03 16.55
C VAL A 49 -0.49 15.97 16.43
N LEU A 50 -1.04 14.77 16.33
CA LEU A 50 -2.50 14.57 16.27
C LEU A 50 -3.15 14.88 17.63
N PRO A 51 -4.44 15.33 17.64
CA PRO A 51 -5.16 15.53 18.89
C PRO A 51 -5.22 14.27 19.76
N ASP A 52 -5.10 14.41 21.07
CA ASP A 52 -5.18 13.28 22.03
C ASP A 52 -6.50 12.49 21.93
N LYS A 53 -7.56 13.13 21.43
CA LYS A 53 -8.87 12.50 21.23
C LYS A 53 -8.93 11.68 19.93
N LEU A 54 -7.94 11.76 19.05
CA LEU A 54 -7.88 11.06 17.78
C LEU A 54 -6.96 9.84 17.89
N ASP A 55 -7.56 8.67 18.10
CA ASP A 55 -6.85 7.40 18.14
C ASP A 55 -6.69 6.85 16.71
N VAL A 56 -5.46 6.87 16.20
CA VAL A 56 -5.15 6.36 14.85
C VAL A 56 -4.57 4.95 14.97
N VAL A 57 -5.27 4.00 14.40
CA VAL A 57 -4.86 2.59 14.41
C VAL A 57 -4.44 2.12 13.02
N SER A 58 -3.43 1.27 12.98
CA SER A 58 -2.97 0.65 11.73
C SER A 58 -3.95 -0.42 11.28
N GLY A 59 -4.39 -0.34 10.02
CA GLY A 59 -5.17 -1.38 9.38
C GLY A 59 -4.30 -2.47 8.73
N PRO A 60 -4.94 -3.44 8.05
CA PRO A 60 -4.24 -4.61 7.47
C PRO A 60 -3.34 -4.26 6.28
N GLY A 61 -3.44 -3.03 5.75
CA GLY A 61 -2.82 -2.66 4.48
C GLY A 61 -3.59 -3.23 3.27
N CYS A 62 -3.22 -2.79 2.08
CA CYS A 62 -3.70 -3.39 0.84
C CYS A 62 -2.64 -4.34 0.26
N SER A 63 -3.06 -5.25 -0.62
CA SER A 63 -2.18 -6.20 -1.28
C SER A 63 -1.00 -5.52 -1.99
N VAL A 64 -1.23 -4.37 -2.62
CA VAL A 64 -0.19 -3.59 -3.32
C VAL A 64 0.91 -3.10 -2.35
N CYS A 65 0.52 -2.62 -1.16
CA CYS A 65 1.45 -2.03 -0.20
C CYS A 65 2.22 -3.06 0.64
N VAL A 66 1.67 -4.27 0.81
CA VAL A 66 2.25 -5.31 1.66
C VAL A 66 2.93 -6.44 0.88
N MET A 67 2.73 -6.50 -0.45
CA MET A 67 3.29 -7.55 -1.29
C MET A 67 4.76 -7.25 -1.63
N PRO A 68 5.73 -8.05 -1.16
CA PRO A 68 7.12 -7.90 -1.55
C PRO A 68 7.34 -8.21 -3.03
N ALA A 69 8.29 -7.52 -3.67
CA ALA A 69 8.63 -7.76 -5.08
C ALA A 69 8.97 -9.22 -5.39
N GLY A 70 9.61 -9.92 -4.45
CA GLY A 70 9.91 -11.35 -4.60
C GLY A 70 8.68 -12.24 -4.69
N HIS A 71 7.56 -11.87 -4.08
CA HIS A 71 6.29 -12.59 -4.23
C HIS A 71 5.69 -12.36 -5.62
N ILE A 72 5.77 -11.13 -6.14
CA ILE A 72 5.36 -10.84 -7.52
C ILE A 72 6.21 -11.64 -8.50
N ASP A 73 7.53 -11.72 -8.30
CA ASP A 73 8.42 -12.53 -9.14
C ASP A 73 8.06 -14.03 -9.09
N ALA A 74 7.64 -14.54 -7.94
CA ALA A 74 7.17 -15.90 -7.81
C ALA A 74 5.86 -16.13 -8.58
N PHE A 75 4.90 -15.23 -8.46
CA PHE A 75 3.65 -15.25 -9.24
C PHE A 75 3.93 -15.24 -10.74
N ILE A 76 4.85 -14.37 -11.20
CA ILE A 76 5.25 -14.30 -12.60
C ILE A 76 5.83 -15.61 -13.08
N LYS A 77 6.75 -16.22 -12.31
CA LYS A 77 7.35 -17.52 -12.66
C LYS A 77 6.32 -18.64 -12.77
N ILE A 78 5.34 -18.66 -11.88
CA ILE A 78 4.25 -19.65 -11.90
C ILE A 78 3.34 -19.38 -13.09
N GLY A 79 2.92 -18.13 -13.31
CA GLY A 79 2.02 -17.74 -14.38
C GLY A 79 2.58 -17.93 -15.81
N LEU A 80 3.92 -18.04 -15.94
CA LEU A 80 4.56 -18.37 -17.21
C LEU A 80 4.62 -19.87 -17.50
N GLN A 81 4.20 -20.72 -16.56
CA GLN A 81 4.15 -22.17 -16.81
C GLN A 81 2.99 -22.49 -17.75
N PRO A 82 3.14 -23.50 -18.64
CA PRO A 82 2.03 -23.97 -19.45
C PRO A 82 0.91 -24.51 -18.55
N ASP A 83 -0.31 -24.35 -18.98
CA ASP A 83 -1.51 -24.85 -18.31
C ASP A 83 -1.80 -24.21 -16.93
N VAL A 84 -1.20 -23.06 -16.63
CA VAL A 84 -1.46 -22.28 -15.42
C VAL A 84 -2.27 -21.03 -15.77
N VAL A 85 -3.36 -20.83 -15.05
CA VAL A 85 -4.12 -19.58 -15.04
C VAL A 85 -3.83 -18.85 -13.73
N THR A 86 -3.38 -17.61 -13.82
CA THR A 86 -3.14 -16.76 -12.65
C THR A 86 -4.32 -15.83 -12.48
N ALA A 87 -5.06 -15.96 -11.37
CA ALA A 87 -6.12 -15.01 -11.01
C ALA A 87 -5.56 -13.94 -10.08
N THR A 88 -5.88 -12.68 -10.35
CA THR A 88 -5.40 -11.54 -9.57
C THR A 88 -6.44 -10.41 -9.53
N CYS A 89 -6.38 -9.56 -8.50
CA CYS A 89 -7.15 -8.32 -8.50
C CYS A 89 -6.49 -7.28 -9.42
N GLU A 90 -7.28 -6.32 -9.92
CA GLU A 90 -6.81 -5.29 -10.83
C GLU A 90 -5.63 -4.50 -10.27
N ASP A 91 -5.67 -4.17 -8.98
CA ASP A 91 -4.61 -3.41 -8.31
C ASP A 91 -3.24 -4.09 -8.38
N LEU A 92 -3.18 -5.43 -8.30
CA LEU A 92 -1.93 -6.18 -8.36
C LEU A 92 -1.43 -6.41 -9.79
N LEU A 93 -2.29 -6.29 -10.78
CA LEU A 93 -1.93 -6.55 -12.18
C LEU A 93 -0.72 -5.75 -12.64
N ARG A 94 -0.64 -4.48 -12.22
CA ARG A 94 0.40 -3.53 -12.60
C ARG A 94 1.56 -3.42 -11.62
N VAL A 95 1.47 -4.09 -10.48
CA VAL A 95 2.55 -4.05 -9.49
C VAL A 95 3.76 -4.78 -10.05
N SER A 96 4.90 -4.08 -10.08
CA SER A 96 6.14 -4.63 -10.58
C SER A 96 6.83 -5.51 -9.55
N GLY A 97 7.28 -6.68 -9.98
CA GLY A 97 8.33 -7.42 -9.32
C GLY A 97 9.70 -6.79 -9.60
N SER A 98 10.75 -7.60 -9.65
CA SER A 98 12.11 -7.12 -9.94
C SER A 98 12.29 -6.63 -11.38
N ARG A 99 11.53 -7.14 -12.34
CA ARG A 99 11.63 -6.83 -13.78
C ARG A 99 10.32 -6.68 -14.50
N ASP A 100 9.37 -7.53 -14.21
CA ASP A 100 8.09 -7.66 -14.89
C ASP A 100 6.92 -7.45 -13.93
N SER A 101 5.72 -7.29 -14.49
CA SER A 101 4.44 -7.32 -13.79
C SER A 101 3.56 -8.44 -14.34
N LEU A 102 2.45 -8.76 -13.68
CA LEU A 102 1.47 -9.70 -14.22
C LEU A 102 0.87 -9.20 -15.54
N GLU A 103 0.67 -7.89 -15.68
CA GLU A 103 0.23 -7.26 -16.93
C GLU A 103 1.25 -7.50 -18.06
N SER A 104 2.55 -7.36 -17.79
CA SER A 104 3.59 -7.54 -18.80
C SER A 104 3.66 -8.97 -19.32
N ILE A 105 3.50 -9.97 -18.44
CA ILE A 105 3.49 -11.38 -18.87
C ILE A 105 2.19 -11.77 -19.57
N ARG A 106 1.05 -11.14 -19.23
CA ARG A 106 -0.23 -11.28 -19.94
C ARG A 106 -0.06 -10.88 -21.41
N HIS A 107 0.62 -9.78 -21.69
CA HIS A 107 0.96 -9.34 -23.04
C HIS A 107 1.94 -10.29 -23.76
N LYS A 108 2.71 -11.08 -23.02
CA LYS A 108 3.60 -12.11 -23.55
C LYS A 108 2.91 -13.48 -23.77
N GLY A 109 1.61 -13.55 -23.49
CA GLY A 109 0.78 -14.75 -23.74
C GLY A 109 0.52 -15.62 -22.51
N ALA A 110 0.89 -15.18 -21.30
CA ALA A 110 0.49 -15.87 -20.07
C ALA A 110 -1.02 -15.70 -19.82
N GLN A 111 -1.66 -16.72 -19.27
CA GLN A 111 -3.07 -16.66 -18.90
C GLN A 111 -3.20 -15.96 -17.55
N VAL A 112 -3.56 -14.68 -17.56
CA VAL A 112 -3.79 -13.86 -16.38
C VAL A 112 -5.20 -13.30 -16.41
N GLU A 113 -6.02 -13.71 -15.47
CA GLU A 113 -7.41 -13.29 -15.30
C GLU A 113 -7.52 -12.28 -14.15
N VAL A 114 -8.28 -11.21 -14.39
CA VAL A 114 -8.60 -10.22 -13.37
C VAL A 114 -9.94 -10.59 -12.76
N VAL A 115 -9.95 -10.68 -11.43
CA VAL A 115 -11.13 -11.06 -10.65
C VAL A 115 -11.36 -10.08 -9.51
N ASP A 116 -12.60 -9.78 -9.20
CA ASP A 116 -12.96 -8.91 -8.09
C ASP A 116 -13.02 -9.67 -6.75
N SER A 117 -13.17 -10.97 -6.82
CA SER A 117 -13.20 -11.83 -5.63
C SER A 117 -12.62 -13.23 -5.92
N PRO A 118 -12.15 -13.95 -4.89
CA PRO A 118 -11.71 -15.33 -5.05
C PRO A 118 -12.81 -16.27 -5.58
N MET A 119 -14.08 -15.92 -5.40
CA MET A 119 -15.21 -16.71 -5.90
C MET A 119 -15.34 -16.67 -7.43
N GLU A 120 -14.87 -15.62 -8.05
CA GLU A 120 -14.87 -15.49 -9.52
C GLU A 120 -13.73 -16.27 -10.17
N ALA A 121 -12.76 -16.71 -9.38
CA ALA A 121 -11.66 -17.55 -9.85
C ALA A 121 -12.04 -19.04 -9.91
N LEU A 122 -13.23 -19.43 -9.44
CA LEU A 122 -13.74 -20.81 -9.46
C LEU A 122 -14.53 -21.10 -10.72
#